data_25b405b8be23856ad8de15731f6236d5
#
_entry.id   25b405b8be23856ad8de15731f6236d5
#
_cell.length_a   1.000
_cell.length_b   1.000
_cell.length_c   1.000
_cell.angle_alpha   90.00
_cell.angle_beta   90.00
_cell.angle_gamma   90.00
#
_symmetry.space_group_name_H-M   'P 1'
#
loop_
_entity.id
_entity.type
_entity.pdbx_description
1 polymer ?
#
loop_
_entity_poly.entity_id
_entity_poly.type
_entity_poly.pdbx_seq_one_letter_code
_entity_poly.pdbx_strand_id
1 'polypeptide(L)'
;MGSGGSVGSGVPATNGQPLIELAGVRKSYGLGTPVVTEVLHGIDLAVTRGEFVALIGPSGSGKSTLLNIIGLLEPLTSGEYRLLGQSVASLGDAELTRLRSEAIGFVFQFHHLLPAFSALENVLMPQLIRTGHFDAAAREHGLALLAAVGLADAAHKKPAHLSGGMQQRVAIARALSRGSPLVLADEPTGNLDTHSADDVFALMRRFNAERGTAFLIVTHDPRLAARCDRIVELVDGAIAPRPAA
;
A
#
# COMPACT_ATOMS: atom_id res chain seq x y z
N MET A 1 27.03 -11.20 -45.95
CA MET A 1 27.39 -11.37 -44.53
C MET A 1 26.65 -10.32 -43.76
N GLY A 2 25.48 -10.66 -43.24
CA GLY A 2 24.61 -9.76 -42.52
C GLY A 2 24.45 -10.29 -41.11
N SER A 3 24.81 -9.50 -40.10
CA SER A 3 24.54 -9.80 -38.71
C SER A 3 23.31 -9.04 -38.25
N GLY A 4 22.23 -9.78 -38.07
CA GLY A 4 20.99 -9.27 -37.47
C GLY A 4 21.22 -9.03 -36.00
N GLY A 5 21.08 -7.78 -35.56
CA GLY A 5 21.00 -7.40 -34.17
C GLY A 5 19.57 -7.61 -33.63
N SER A 6 19.40 -8.60 -32.79
CA SER A 6 18.19 -8.81 -31.99
C SER A 6 18.10 -7.70 -30.93
N VAL A 7 17.05 -6.88 -31.03
CA VAL A 7 16.70 -5.90 -30.01
C VAL A 7 15.97 -6.64 -28.89
N GLY A 8 16.70 -7.01 -27.86
CA GLY A 8 16.15 -7.58 -26.64
C GLY A 8 15.42 -6.51 -25.86
N SER A 9 14.12 -6.69 -25.68
CA SER A 9 13.28 -5.93 -24.75
C SER A 9 13.71 -6.23 -23.31
N GLY A 10 14.63 -5.45 -22.79
CA GLY A 10 15.11 -5.55 -21.43
C GLY A 10 14.06 -4.98 -20.46
N VAL A 11 13.29 -5.85 -19.83
CA VAL A 11 12.63 -5.55 -18.55
C VAL A 11 13.77 -5.38 -17.54
N PRO A 12 13.86 -4.26 -16.78
CA PRO A 12 14.92 -4.09 -15.81
C PRO A 12 14.84 -5.20 -14.76
N ALA A 13 15.94 -5.94 -14.60
CA ALA A 13 16.09 -6.96 -13.58
C ALA A 13 15.91 -6.32 -12.21
N THR A 14 14.83 -6.66 -11.51
CA THR A 14 14.61 -6.33 -10.11
C THR A 14 15.67 -7.03 -9.27
N ASN A 15 16.48 -6.26 -8.54
CA ASN A 15 17.43 -6.79 -7.55
C ASN A 15 16.69 -7.73 -6.60
N GLY A 16 17.10 -8.99 -6.54
CA GLY A 16 16.39 -10.15 -6.03
C GLY A 16 16.10 -10.21 -4.52
N GLN A 17 16.08 -9.10 -3.78
CA GLN A 17 15.62 -9.12 -2.39
C GLN A 17 14.18 -8.67 -2.29
N PRO A 18 13.30 -9.45 -1.60
CA PRO A 18 11.92 -9.04 -1.38
C PRO A 18 11.85 -7.78 -0.52
N LEU A 19 10.86 -6.93 -0.83
CA LEU A 19 10.52 -5.76 -0.03
C LEU A 19 9.80 -6.19 1.27
N ILE A 20 8.89 -7.16 1.13
CA ILE A 20 8.16 -7.83 2.20
C ILE A 20 8.47 -9.32 2.12
N GLU A 21 8.72 -9.96 3.25
CA GLU A 21 8.85 -11.41 3.36
C GLU A 21 8.15 -11.87 4.65
N LEU A 22 7.11 -12.67 4.47
CA LEU A 22 6.37 -13.35 5.54
C LEU A 22 6.65 -14.83 5.43
N ALA A 23 7.02 -15.48 6.55
CA ALA A 23 7.24 -16.91 6.63
C ALA A 23 6.45 -17.49 7.81
N GLY A 24 5.46 -18.35 7.48
CA GLY A 24 4.61 -19.03 8.45
C GLY A 24 3.86 -18.06 9.40
N VAL A 25 3.48 -16.86 8.94
CA VAL A 25 2.87 -15.83 9.81
C VAL A 25 1.48 -16.27 10.26
N ARG A 26 1.28 -16.26 11.58
CA ARG A 26 -0.01 -16.57 12.24
C ARG A 26 -0.51 -15.39 13.04
N LYS A 27 -1.82 -15.27 13.14
CA LYS A 27 -2.49 -14.29 13.99
C LYS A 27 -3.65 -14.90 14.71
N SER A 28 -3.60 -14.81 16.05
CA SER A 28 -4.69 -15.20 16.94
C SER A 28 -5.09 -14.03 17.82
N TYR A 29 -6.38 -13.89 18.06
CA TYR A 29 -6.97 -12.96 19.01
C TYR A 29 -7.49 -13.69 20.23
N GLY A 30 -7.59 -12.98 21.36
CA GLY A 30 -8.11 -13.55 22.61
C GLY A 30 -7.10 -14.46 23.34
N LEU A 31 -5.80 -14.34 23.08
CA LEU A 31 -4.78 -15.07 23.83
C LEU A 31 -4.89 -14.74 25.33
N GLY A 32 -4.95 -15.81 26.16
CA GLY A 32 -5.14 -15.67 27.62
C GLY A 32 -6.61 -15.50 28.04
N THR A 33 -7.57 -15.54 27.11
CA THR A 33 -9.00 -15.59 27.40
C THR A 33 -9.60 -16.97 27.11
N PRO A 34 -10.85 -17.27 27.59
CA PRO A 34 -11.50 -18.56 27.30
C PRO A 34 -11.73 -18.85 25.82
N VAL A 35 -11.77 -17.82 24.98
CA VAL A 35 -12.03 -17.96 23.53
C VAL A 35 -10.85 -17.41 22.75
N VAL A 36 -10.12 -18.30 22.08
CA VAL A 36 -9.02 -17.93 21.15
C VAL A 36 -9.50 -18.17 19.73
N THR A 37 -9.36 -17.15 18.90
CA THR A 37 -9.71 -17.23 17.47
C THR A 37 -8.46 -17.00 16.64
N GLU A 38 -8.01 -18.01 15.93
CA GLU A 38 -6.93 -17.89 14.94
C GLU A 38 -7.53 -17.37 13.63
N VAL A 39 -6.94 -16.29 13.08
CA VAL A 39 -7.43 -15.61 11.87
C VAL A 39 -6.49 -15.78 10.70
N LEU A 40 -5.18 -15.91 10.95
CA LEU A 40 -4.18 -16.22 9.92
C LEU A 40 -3.45 -17.50 10.28
N HIS A 41 -3.38 -18.44 9.33
CA HIS A 41 -3.01 -19.82 9.54
C HIS A 41 -1.67 -20.20 8.85
N GLY A 42 -0.62 -19.38 9.06
CA GLY A 42 0.70 -19.67 8.49
C GLY A 42 0.84 -19.09 7.08
N ILE A 43 0.89 -17.78 7.00
CA ILE A 43 1.01 -17.05 5.73
C ILE A 43 2.46 -17.00 5.28
N ASP A 44 2.71 -17.49 4.07
CA ASP A 44 3.95 -17.33 3.32
C ASP A 44 3.70 -16.37 2.16
N LEU A 45 4.31 -15.17 2.19
CA LEU A 45 4.12 -14.15 1.17
C LEU A 45 5.40 -13.34 1.00
N ALA A 46 5.87 -13.19 -0.23
CA ALA A 46 6.91 -12.24 -0.58
C ALA A 46 6.36 -11.22 -1.59
N VAL A 47 6.74 -9.96 -1.45
CA VAL A 47 6.45 -8.88 -2.42
C VAL A 47 7.77 -8.19 -2.74
N THR A 48 8.04 -8.01 -4.03
CA THR A 48 9.26 -7.37 -4.52
C THR A 48 9.06 -5.87 -4.79
N ARG A 49 10.16 -5.13 -4.95
CA ARG A 49 10.09 -3.73 -5.33
C ARG A 49 9.42 -3.56 -6.69
N GLY A 50 8.55 -2.55 -6.80
CA GLY A 50 7.83 -2.25 -8.04
C GLY A 50 6.74 -3.25 -8.41
N GLU A 51 6.49 -4.27 -7.59
CA GLU A 51 5.40 -5.22 -7.84
C GLU A 51 4.05 -4.60 -7.50
N PHE A 52 3.04 -4.89 -8.31
CA PHE A 52 1.67 -4.41 -8.12
C PHE A 52 0.76 -5.62 -7.88
N VAL A 53 0.46 -5.88 -6.61
CA VAL A 53 -0.18 -7.11 -6.15
C VAL A 53 -1.62 -6.84 -5.72
N ALA A 54 -2.56 -7.65 -6.19
CA ALA A 54 -3.92 -7.71 -5.64
C ALA A 54 -4.01 -8.79 -4.56
N LEU A 55 -4.59 -8.44 -3.42
CA LEU A 55 -5.00 -9.38 -2.37
C LEU A 55 -6.53 -9.48 -2.40
N ILE A 56 -7.03 -10.63 -2.78
CA ILE A 56 -8.47 -10.92 -2.90
C ILE A 56 -8.90 -12.01 -1.91
N GLY A 57 -10.19 -12.22 -1.77
CA GLY A 57 -10.78 -13.29 -0.96
C GLY A 57 -12.13 -12.89 -0.38
N PRO A 58 -12.90 -13.84 0.15
CA PRO A 58 -14.22 -13.56 0.74
C PRO A 58 -14.14 -12.63 1.97
N SER A 59 -15.27 -12.07 2.37
CA SER A 59 -15.36 -11.31 3.62
C SER A 59 -15.00 -12.21 4.80
N GLY A 60 -14.25 -11.69 5.76
CA GLY A 60 -13.80 -12.46 6.93
C GLY A 60 -12.59 -13.37 6.69
N SER A 61 -12.03 -13.45 5.48
CA SER A 61 -10.85 -14.32 5.21
C SER A 61 -9.54 -13.86 5.86
N GLY A 62 -9.50 -12.68 6.50
CA GLY A 62 -8.29 -12.19 7.19
C GLY A 62 -7.49 -11.13 6.41
N LYS A 63 -7.99 -10.61 5.26
CA LYS A 63 -7.26 -9.63 4.42
C LYS A 63 -6.84 -8.37 5.18
N SER A 64 -7.77 -7.75 5.91
CA SER A 64 -7.47 -6.54 6.68
C SER A 64 -6.50 -6.84 7.83
N THR A 65 -6.62 -8.01 8.48
CA THR A 65 -5.66 -8.46 9.49
C THR A 65 -4.25 -8.62 8.89
N LEU A 66 -4.15 -9.26 7.72
CA LEU A 66 -2.88 -9.42 7.01
C LEU A 66 -2.30 -8.05 6.61
N LEU A 67 -3.15 -7.15 6.10
CA LEU A 67 -2.74 -5.80 5.73
C LEU A 67 -2.25 -5.00 6.94
N ASN A 68 -2.90 -5.13 8.10
CA ASN A 68 -2.50 -4.48 9.34
C ASN A 68 -1.16 -5.00 9.85
N ILE A 69 -0.90 -6.30 9.77
CA ILE A 69 0.39 -6.90 10.14
C ILE A 69 1.48 -6.39 9.21
N ILE A 70 1.27 -6.46 7.89
CA ILE A 70 2.23 -5.93 6.90
C ILE A 70 2.46 -4.43 7.13
N GLY A 71 1.39 -3.71 7.49
CA GLY A 71 1.43 -2.28 7.81
C GLY A 71 2.09 -1.91 9.13
N LEU A 72 2.55 -2.90 9.92
CA LEU A 72 3.08 -2.69 11.28
C LEU A 72 2.09 -1.95 12.19
N LEU A 73 0.79 -2.17 11.99
CA LEU A 73 -0.31 -1.65 12.81
C LEU A 73 -0.71 -2.65 13.90
N GLU A 74 -0.50 -3.93 13.64
CA GLU A 74 -0.75 -5.03 14.57
C GLU A 74 0.43 -5.99 14.60
N PRO A 75 0.79 -6.54 15.78
CA PRO A 75 1.81 -7.59 15.86
C PRO A 75 1.26 -8.93 15.34
N LEU A 76 2.11 -9.73 14.74
CA LEU A 76 1.85 -11.15 14.47
C LEU A 76 1.87 -11.95 15.78
N THR A 77 1.23 -13.12 15.83
CA THR A 77 1.29 -14.02 17.00
C THR A 77 2.50 -14.94 16.92
N SER A 78 2.83 -15.45 15.75
CA SER A 78 4.02 -16.29 15.50
C SER A 78 4.37 -16.26 14.00
N GLY A 79 5.55 -16.79 13.66
CA GLY A 79 6.13 -16.71 12.31
C GLY A 79 7.17 -15.62 12.21
N GLU A 80 7.63 -15.35 11.00
CA GLU A 80 8.64 -14.33 10.73
C GLU A 80 8.10 -13.29 9.74
N TYR A 81 8.43 -12.01 10.00
CA TYR A 81 8.18 -10.92 9.08
C TYR A 81 9.45 -10.08 8.92
N ARG A 82 9.87 -9.91 7.67
CA ARG A 82 10.96 -9.00 7.28
C ARG A 82 10.42 -7.90 6.37
N LEU A 83 10.74 -6.67 6.67
CA LEU A 83 10.47 -5.49 5.83
C LEU A 83 11.81 -4.84 5.45
N LEU A 84 12.06 -4.66 4.16
CA LEU A 84 13.36 -4.18 3.65
C LEU A 84 14.56 -5.02 4.14
N GLY A 85 14.37 -6.34 4.28
CA GLY A 85 15.36 -7.26 4.81
C GLY A 85 15.54 -7.24 6.33
N GLN A 86 14.92 -6.30 7.05
CA GLN A 86 15.00 -6.18 8.50
C GLN A 86 13.89 -6.98 9.19
N SER A 87 14.24 -7.85 10.16
CA SER A 87 13.27 -8.58 10.98
C SER A 87 12.52 -7.62 11.90
N VAL A 88 11.18 -7.61 11.81
CA VAL A 88 10.35 -6.74 12.66
C VAL A 88 10.27 -7.22 14.11
N ALA A 89 10.49 -8.53 14.36
CA ALA A 89 10.42 -9.12 15.70
C ALA A 89 11.54 -8.63 16.64
N SER A 90 12.64 -8.12 16.08
CA SER A 90 13.79 -7.59 16.85
C SER A 90 13.66 -6.10 17.19
N LEU A 91 12.60 -5.43 16.73
CA LEU A 91 12.45 -3.96 16.83
C LEU A 91 11.57 -3.59 18.01
N GLY A 92 11.96 -2.52 18.70
CA GLY A 92 11.11 -1.85 19.68
C GLY A 92 10.07 -0.92 19.04
N ASP A 93 9.09 -0.45 19.80
CA ASP A 93 7.96 0.36 19.32
C ASP A 93 8.41 1.63 18.57
N ALA A 94 9.47 2.31 19.05
CA ALA A 94 10.00 3.50 18.40
C ALA A 94 10.60 3.17 17.02
N GLU A 95 11.30 2.05 16.89
CA GLU A 95 11.90 1.58 15.64
C GLU A 95 10.83 1.11 14.66
N LEU A 96 9.82 0.38 15.12
CA LEU A 96 8.65 -0.01 14.32
C LEU A 96 7.91 1.23 13.78
N THR A 97 7.70 2.24 14.63
CA THR A 97 7.06 3.50 14.23
C THR A 97 7.88 4.23 13.18
N ARG A 98 9.21 4.29 13.35
CA ARG A 98 10.12 4.88 12.36
C ARG A 98 10.07 4.10 11.05
N LEU A 99 10.26 2.78 11.10
CA LEU A 99 10.26 1.90 9.93
C LEU A 99 8.93 2.01 9.15
N ARG A 100 7.78 1.95 9.86
CA ARG A 100 6.46 2.15 9.24
C ARG A 100 6.39 3.49 8.52
N SER A 101 6.78 4.58 9.18
CA SER A 101 6.71 5.93 8.61
C SER A 101 7.61 6.15 7.40
N GLU A 102 8.72 5.41 7.30
CA GLU A 102 9.70 5.52 6.21
C GLU A 102 9.38 4.58 5.04
N ALA A 103 8.87 3.38 5.35
CA ALA A 103 8.71 2.33 4.35
C ALA A 103 7.29 2.23 3.78
N ILE A 104 6.25 2.67 4.51
CA ILE A 104 4.87 2.33 4.16
C ILE A 104 4.01 3.58 4.01
N GLY A 105 3.34 3.68 2.85
CA GLY A 105 2.21 4.58 2.63
C GLY A 105 0.89 3.82 2.76
N PHE A 106 -0.15 4.48 3.26
CA PHE A 106 -1.48 3.89 3.41
C PHE A 106 -2.52 4.63 2.60
N VAL A 107 -3.38 3.87 1.91
CA VAL A 107 -4.57 4.34 1.22
C VAL A 107 -5.76 3.50 1.70
N PHE A 108 -6.81 4.16 2.22
CA PHE A 108 -7.99 3.49 2.76
C PHE A 108 -9.23 3.81 1.94
N GLN A 109 -10.25 2.97 2.04
CA GLN A 109 -11.55 3.14 1.41
C GLN A 109 -12.22 4.48 1.79
N PHE A 110 -12.12 4.90 3.04
CA PHE A 110 -12.71 6.14 3.58
C PHE A 110 -11.73 7.32 3.58
N HIS A 111 -10.67 7.30 2.77
CA HIS A 111 -9.67 8.36 2.56
C HIS A 111 -8.95 8.82 3.84
N HIS A 112 -9.61 8.88 4.99
CA HIS A 112 -9.12 9.36 6.29
C HIS A 112 -8.38 10.71 6.19
N LEU A 113 -8.96 11.64 5.42
CA LEU A 113 -8.46 13.02 5.37
C LEU A 113 -8.89 13.77 6.61
N LEU A 114 -8.01 14.60 7.12
CA LEU A 114 -8.29 15.47 8.26
C LEU A 114 -9.13 16.66 7.78
N PRO A 115 -10.39 16.83 8.24
CA PRO A 115 -11.33 17.79 7.65
C PRO A 115 -10.96 19.24 7.93
N ALA A 116 -10.20 19.50 8.99
CA ALA A 116 -9.72 20.83 9.34
C ALA A 116 -8.64 21.38 8.40
N PHE A 117 -7.91 20.47 7.72
CA PHE A 117 -6.75 20.76 6.89
C PHE A 117 -7.10 20.77 5.40
N SER A 118 -6.41 21.59 4.61
CA SER A 118 -6.48 21.60 3.15
C SER A 118 -5.93 20.31 2.54
N ALA A 119 -6.13 20.11 1.22
CA ALA A 119 -5.53 19.00 0.48
C ALA A 119 -4.00 18.97 0.63
N LEU A 120 -3.33 20.11 0.48
CA LEU A 120 -1.90 20.23 0.65
C LEU A 120 -1.45 19.87 2.06
N GLU A 121 -2.10 20.38 3.09
CA GLU A 121 -1.76 20.08 4.48
C GLU A 121 -1.99 18.60 4.81
N ASN A 122 -3.03 17.96 4.26
CA ASN A 122 -3.22 16.52 4.37
C ASN A 122 -2.07 15.73 3.73
N VAL A 123 -1.58 16.14 2.55
CA VAL A 123 -0.43 15.50 1.89
C VAL A 123 0.85 15.68 2.71
N LEU A 124 1.01 16.83 3.36
CA LEU A 124 2.18 17.15 4.19
C LEU A 124 2.14 16.58 5.60
N MET A 125 1.01 16.04 6.05
CA MET A 125 0.82 15.54 7.42
C MET A 125 1.89 14.54 7.87
N PRO A 126 2.33 13.55 7.04
CA PRO A 126 3.41 12.64 7.44
C PRO A 126 4.75 13.37 7.71
N GLN A 127 5.00 14.47 7.03
CA GLN A 127 6.18 15.31 7.29
C GLN A 127 6.02 16.10 8.59
N LEU A 128 4.86 16.70 8.82
CA LEU A 128 4.56 17.45 10.04
C LEU A 128 4.73 16.59 11.29
N ILE A 129 4.18 15.36 11.27
CA ILE A 129 4.29 14.42 12.40
C ILE A 129 5.76 14.11 12.71
N ARG A 130 6.61 14.03 11.70
CA ARG A 130 8.03 13.69 11.88
C ARG A 130 8.87 14.86 12.35
N THR A 131 8.67 16.07 11.80
CA THR A 131 9.56 17.22 11.97
C THR A 131 8.98 18.35 12.83
N GLY A 132 7.67 18.30 13.11
CA GLY A 132 6.95 19.33 13.85
C GLY A 132 6.62 20.59 13.04
N HIS A 133 7.04 20.69 11.76
CA HIS A 133 6.79 21.86 10.92
C HIS A 133 6.73 21.52 9.43
N PHE A 134 6.19 22.45 8.66
CA PHE A 134 6.23 22.43 7.20
C PHE A 134 7.31 23.39 6.72
N ASP A 135 8.36 22.87 6.10
CA ASP A 135 9.37 23.68 5.41
C ASP A 135 8.95 24.01 3.96
N ALA A 136 9.70 24.91 3.32
CA ALA A 136 9.41 25.33 1.95
C ALA A 136 9.58 24.17 0.95
N ALA A 137 10.59 23.32 1.13
CA ALA A 137 10.85 22.19 0.26
C ALA A 137 9.73 21.13 0.35
N ALA A 138 9.23 20.87 1.57
CA ALA A 138 8.08 19.96 1.75
C ALA A 138 6.83 20.52 1.06
N ARG A 139 6.59 21.84 1.16
CA ARG A 139 5.45 22.48 0.48
C ARG A 139 5.54 22.35 -1.03
N GLU A 140 6.70 22.65 -1.61
CA GLU A 140 6.95 22.51 -3.04
C GLU A 140 6.72 21.05 -3.50
N HIS A 141 7.28 20.09 -2.76
CA HIS A 141 7.07 18.67 -3.03
C HIS A 141 5.59 18.27 -2.94
N GLY A 142 4.87 18.74 -1.93
CA GLY A 142 3.44 18.48 -1.77
C GLY A 142 2.60 19.05 -2.91
N LEU A 143 2.90 20.27 -3.38
CA LEU A 143 2.26 20.88 -4.54
C LEU A 143 2.54 20.10 -5.82
N ALA A 144 3.78 19.67 -6.03
CA ALA A 144 4.15 18.82 -7.17
C ALA A 144 3.40 17.48 -7.15
N LEU A 145 3.23 16.86 -5.97
CA LEU A 145 2.42 15.63 -5.83
C LEU A 145 0.96 15.88 -6.15
N LEU A 146 0.36 16.98 -5.65
CA LEU A 146 -1.02 17.32 -5.98
C LEU A 146 -1.20 17.61 -7.47
N ALA A 147 -0.25 18.28 -8.12
CA ALA A 147 -0.26 18.45 -9.57
C ALA A 147 -0.17 17.09 -10.29
N ALA A 148 0.69 16.18 -9.83
CA ALA A 148 0.84 14.85 -10.40
C ALA A 148 -0.44 13.99 -10.29
N VAL A 149 -1.28 14.22 -9.27
CA VAL A 149 -2.59 13.56 -9.15
C VAL A 149 -3.74 14.38 -9.78
N GLY A 150 -3.42 15.46 -10.51
CA GLY A 150 -4.42 16.30 -11.22
C GLY A 150 -5.21 17.23 -10.29
N LEU A 151 -4.62 17.66 -9.16
CA LEU A 151 -5.27 18.49 -8.15
C LEU A 151 -4.53 19.81 -7.85
N ALA A 152 -3.76 20.35 -8.80
CA ALA A 152 -3.02 21.60 -8.62
C ALA A 152 -3.95 22.75 -8.15
N ASP A 153 -5.10 22.94 -8.81
CA ASP A 153 -6.06 23.99 -8.49
C ASP A 153 -6.90 23.74 -7.23
N ALA A 154 -6.77 22.54 -6.66
CA ALA A 154 -7.49 22.13 -5.46
C ALA A 154 -6.60 22.06 -4.22
N ALA A 155 -5.32 22.44 -4.31
CA ALA A 155 -4.33 22.29 -3.23
C ALA A 155 -4.78 22.93 -1.91
N HIS A 156 -5.48 24.04 -1.97
CA HIS A 156 -5.93 24.79 -0.78
C HIS A 156 -7.39 24.51 -0.38
N LYS A 157 -8.09 23.63 -1.10
CA LYS A 157 -9.46 23.22 -0.74
C LYS A 157 -9.45 22.25 0.43
N LYS A 158 -10.43 22.35 1.31
CA LYS A 158 -10.68 21.39 2.38
C LYS A 158 -11.41 20.15 1.83
N PRO A 159 -11.31 18.99 2.50
CA PRO A 159 -11.96 17.76 2.08
C PRO A 159 -13.46 17.91 1.76
N ALA A 160 -14.20 18.71 2.52
CA ALA A 160 -15.62 18.96 2.29
C ALA A 160 -15.94 19.61 0.91
N HIS A 161 -14.94 20.21 0.26
CA HIS A 161 -15.07 20.84 -1.07
C HIS A 161 -14.44 20.01 -2.19
N LEU A 162 -14.16 18.72 -1.93
CA LEU A 162 -13.59 17.78 -2.87
C LEU A 162 -14.57 16.64 -3.13
N SER A 163 -14.68 16.17 -4.38
CA SER A 163 -15.42 14.93 -4.68
C SER A 163 -14.72 13.72 -4.06
N GLY A 164 -15.41 12.57 -3.95
CA GLY A 164 -14.82 11.33 -3.43
C GLY A 164 -13.55 10.91 -4.19
N GLY A 165 -13.57 10.95 -5.51
CA GLY A 165 -12.38 10.67 -6.33
C GLY A 165 -11.24 11.67 -6.12
N MET A 166 -11.54 12.96 -5.90
CA MET A 166 -10.53 13.96 -5.54
C MET A 166 -9.95 13.70 -4.16
N GLN A 167 -10.77 13.33 -3.18
CA GLN A 167 -10.30 12.97 -1.83
C GLN A 167 -9.39 11.74 -1.88
N GLN A 168 -9.72 10.75 -2.70
CA GLN A 168 -8.89 9.57 -2.89
C GLN A 168 -7.55 9.91 -3.54
N ARG A 169 -7.52 10.80 -4.52
CA ARG A 169 -6.27 11.27 -5.12
C ARG A 169 -5.40 12.03 -4.10
N VAL A 170 -5.98 12.80 -3.18
CA VAL A 170 -5.24 13.40 -2.05
C VAL A 170 -4.67 12.33 -1.13
N ALA A 171 -5.44 11.28 -0.79
CA ALA A 171 -4.97 10.18 0.05
C ALA A 171 -3.79 9.42 -0.61
N ILE A 172 -3.83 9.21 -1.93
CA ILE A 172 -2.70 8.63 -2.69
C ILE A 172 -1.47 9.56 -2.66
N ALA A 173 -1.64 10.85 -2.91
CA ALA A 173 -0.55 11.82 -2.82
C ALA A 173 0.08 11.84 -1.42
N ARG A 174 -0.74 11.75 -0.35
CA ARG A 174 -0.28 11.64 1.03
C ARG A 174 0.53 10.36 1.25
N ALA A 175 0.06 9.21 0.77
CA ALA A 175 0.76 7.93 0.90
C ALA A 175 2.14 7.95 0.23
N LEU A 176 2.29 8.71 -0.86
CA LEU A 176 3.52 8.85 -1.64
C LEU A 176 4.42 10.02 -1.20
N SER A 177 3.96 10.87 -0.28
CA SER A 177 4.63 12.13 0.07
C SER A 177 6.03 11.95 0.64
N ARG A 178 6.33 10.79 1.18
CA ARG A 178 7.65 10.46 1.76
C ARG A 178 8.50 9.55 0.87
N GLY A 179 8.05 9.24 -0.34
CA GLY A 179 8.77 8.32 -1.23
C GLY A 179 8.77 6.89 -0.72
N SER A 180 7.73 6.49 0.02
CA SER A 180 7.60 5.13 0.57
C SER A 180 7.74 4.08 -0.53
N PRO A 181 8.60 3.06 -0.36
CA PRO A 181 8.78 2.00 -1.35
C PRO A 181 7.58 1.06 -1.45
N LEU A 182 6.68 1.08 -0.46
CA LEU A 182 5.47 0.27 -0.38
C LEU A 182 4.25 1.15 -0.13
N VAL A 183 3.15 0.88 -0.85
CA VAL A 183 1.82 1.41 -0.56
C VAL A 183 0.88 0.23 -0.30
N LEU A 184 0.24 0.26 0.87
CA LEU A 184 -0.84 -0.63 1.24
C LEU A 184 -2.17 0.07 0.99
N ALA A 185 -3.02 -0.52 0.17
CA ALA A 185 -4.30 0.04 -0.20
C ALA A 185 -5.44 -0.91 0.18
N ASP A 186 -6.28 -0.49 1.12
CA ASP A 186 -7.45 -1.26 1.55
C ASP A 186 -8.69 -0.72 0.85
N GLU A 187 -9.22 -1.48 -0.12
CA GLU A 187 -10.39 -1.13 -0.95
C GLU A 187 -10.34 0.31 -1.50
N PRO A 188 -9.24 0.74 -2.16
CA PRO A 188 -9.00 2.14 -2.48
C PRO A 188 -10.02 2.76 -3.45
N THR A 189 -10.87 1.94 -4.04
CA THR A 189 -11.90 2.33 -5.02
C THR A 189 -13.32 1.98 -4.58
N GLY A 190 -13.49 1.36 -3.40
CA GLY A 190 -14.75 0.78 -2.98
C GLY A 190 -15.92 1.75 -2.80
N ASN A 191 -15.64 3.05 -2.61
CA ASN A 191 -16.66 4.11 -2.46
C ASN A 191 -16.76 5.02 -3.70
N LEU A 192 -16.17 4.64 -4.82
CA LEU A 192 -16.14 5.43 -6.04
C LEU A 192 -17.04 4.84 -7.12
N ASP A 193 -17.56 5.69 -8.00
CA ASP A 193 -18.16 5.24 -9.25
C ASP A 193 -17.11 4.57 -10.15
N THR A 194 -17.56 3.79 -11.14
CA THR A 194 -16.68 2.98 -12.00
C THR A 194 -15.62 3.81 -12.71
N HIS A 195 -15.97 5.00 -13.21
CA HIS A 195 -15.04 5.86 -13.93
C HIS A 195 -13.97 6.42 -12.99
N SER A 196 -14.37 6.94 -11.84
CA SER A 196 -13.45 7.43 -10.79
C SER A 196 -12.55 6.31 -10.26
N ALA A 197 -13.08 5.08 -10.13
CA ALA A 197 -12.31 3.90 -9.71
C ALA A 197 -11.21 3.55 -10.72
N ASP A 198 -11.54 3.54 -12.02
CA ASP A 198 -10.55 3.28 -13.07
C ASP A 198 -9.47 4.35 -13.14
N ASP A 199 -9.84 5.64 -12.99
CA ASP A 199 -8.90 6.76 -12.93
C ASP A 199 -7.92 6.65 -11.74
N VAL A 200 -8.45 6.33 -10.55
CA VAL A 200 -7.65 6.16 -9.33
C VAL A 200 -6.71 4.96 -9.46
N PHE A 201 -7.19 3.86 -10.04
CA PHE A 201 -6.36 2.69 -10.30
C PHE A 201 -5.24 2.99 -11.31
N ALA A 202 -5.57 3.66 -12.43
CA ALA A 202 -4.59 4.08 -13.43
C ALA A 202 -3.52 5.01 -12.84
N LEU A 203 -3.93 5.90 -11.93
CA LEU A 203 -3.03 6.77 -11.20
C LEU A 203 -2.03 5.98 -10.33
N MET A 204 -2.49 4.99 -9.56
CA MET A 204 -1.62 4.13 -8.77
C MET A 204 -0.65 3.34 -9.65
N ARG A 205 -1.11 2.77 -10.79
CA ARG A 205 -0.24 2.06 -11.75
C ARG A 205 0.82 2.98 -12.36
N ARG A 206 0.48 4.23 -12.65
CA ARG A 206 1.44 5.22 -13.13
C ARG A 206 2.54 5.46 -12.11
N PHE A 207 2.22 5.70 -10.85
CA PHE A 207 3.22 5.87 -9.80
C PHE A 207 4.06 4.61 -9.55
N ASN A 208 3.45 3.44 -9.66
CA ASN A 208 4.19 2.18 -9.61
C ASN A 208 5.25 2.12 -10.72
N ALA A 209 4.87 2.40 -11.97
CA ALA A 209 5.77 2.35 -13.11
C ALA A 209 6.86 3.44 -13.07
N GLU A 210 6.49 4.68 -12.68
CA GLU A 210 7.40 5.83 -12.69
C GLU A 210 8.39 5.82 -11.52
N ARG A 211 7.98 5.32 -10.35
CA ARG A 211 8.76 5.41 -9.10
C ARG A 211 9.25 4.07 -8.57
N GLY A 212 8.85 2.97 -9.16
CA GLY A 212 9.17 1.64 -8.64
C GLY A 212 8.55 1.36 -7.27
N THR A 213 7.52 2.10 -6.87
CA THR A 213 6.78 1.85 -5.63
C THR A 213 5.98 0.58 -5.75
N ALA A 214 6.13 -0.36 -4.82
CA ALA A 214 5.29 -1.54 -4.76
C ALA A 214 3.90 -1.19 -4.20
N PHE A 215 2.87 -1.86 -4.72
CA PHE A 215 1.50 -1.73 -4.22
C PHE A 215 0.96 -3.10 -3.82
N LEU A 216 0.40 -3.20 -2.63
CA LEU A 216 -0.43 -4.33 -2.21
C LEU A 216 -1.85 -3.79 -2.00
N ILE A 217 -2.77 -4.23 -2.86
CA ILE A 217 -4.12 -3.68 -2.95
C ILE A 217 -5.13 -4.76 -2.56
N VAL A 218 -5.84 -4.55 -1.48
CA VAL A 218 -7.04 -5.34 -1.17
C VAL A 218 -8.18 -4.82 -2.06
N THR A 219 -8.80 -5.70 -2.81
CA THR A 219 -9.96 -5.36 -3.63
C THR A 219 -10.89 -6.55 -3.80
N HIS A 220 -12.18 -6.27 -3.91
CA HIS A 220 -13.21 -7.24 -4.31
C HIS A 220 -13.62 -7.09 -5.79
N ASP A 221 -13.06 -6.11 -6.52
CA ASP A 221 -13.33 -5.92 -7.95
C ASP A 221 -12.40 -6.79 -8.81
N PRO A 222 -12.92 -7.87 -9.44
CA PRO A 222 -12.09 -8.79 -10.22
C PRO A 222 -11.50 -8.11 -11.47
N ARG A 223 -12.13 -7.04 -12.00
CA ARG A 223 -11.62 -6.30 -13.16
C ARG A 223 -10.34 -5.56 -12.80
N LEU A 224 -10.28 -4.96 -11.59
CA LEU A 224 -9.09 -4.27 -11.10
C LEU A 224 -8.00 -5.26 -10.69
N ALA A 225 -8.37 -6.35 -10.02
CA ALA A 225 -7.45 -7.42 -9.65
C ALA A 225 -6.72 -8.00 -10.87
N ALA A 226 -7.45 -8.25 -11.98
CA ALA A 226 -6.87 -8.77 -13.23
C ALA A 226 -5.86 -7.82 -13.90
N ARG A 227 -5.82 -6.54 -13.53
CA ARG A 227 -4.86 -5.53 -14.02
C ARG A 227 -3.59 -5.43 -13.17
N CYS A 228 -3.51 -6.19 -12.07
CA CYS A 228 -2.32 -6.30 -11.23
C CYS A 228 -1.32 -7.29 -11.84
N ASP A 229 -0.06 -7.20 -11.43
CA ASP A 229 1.00 -8.11 -11.92
C ASP A 229 0.78 -9.52 -11.36
N ARG A 230 0.22 -9.61 -10.15
CA ARG A 230 -0.07 -10.86 -9.45
C ARG A 230 -1.31 -10.72 -8.58
N ILE A 231 -2.07 -11.80 -8.49
CA ILE A 231 -3.18 -11.95 -7.57
C ILE A 231 -2.78 -12.95 -6.48
N VAL A 232 -3.00 -12.57 -5.23
CA VAL A 232 -2.91 -13.42 -4.04
C VAL A 232 -4.31 -13.59 -3.51
N GLU A 233 -4.77 -14.82 -3.40
CA GLU A 233 -6.09 -15.14 -2.86
C GLU A 233 -5.95 -15.65 -1.43
N LEU A 234 -6.67 -15.01 -0.49
CA LEU A 234 -6.74 -15.39 0.92
C LEU A 234 -8.11 -16.01 1.20
N VAL A 235 -8.12 -17.27 1.61
CA VAL A 235 -9.34 -18.02 1.97
C VAL A 235 -9.15 -18.62 3.35
N ASP A 236 -10.10 -18.40 4.24
CA ASP A 236 -10.09 -18.95 5.61
C ASP A 236 -8.72 -18.80 6.31
N GLY A 237 -8.12 -17.62 6.22
CA GLY A 237 -6.86 -17.33 6.88
C GLY A 237 -5.60 -17.93 6.25
N ALA A 238 -5.68 -18.56 5.09
CA ALA A 238 -4.56 -19.14 4.37
C ALA A 238 -4.49 -18.62 2.93
N ILE A 239 -3.28 -18.52 2.36
CA ILE A 239 -3.10 -18.21 0.95
C ILE A 239 -3.48 -19.44 0.14
N ALA A 240 -4.46 -19.29 -0.76
CA ALA A 240 -4.86 -20.36 -1.66
C ALA A 240 -3.71 -20.75 -2.61
N PRO A 241 -3.48 -22.06 -2.84
CA PRO A 241 -2.48 -22.49 -3.79
C PRO A 241 -2.84 -21.97 -5.19
N ARG A 242 -1.82 -21.45 -5.90
CA ARG A 242 -2.02 -20.97 -7.27
C ARG A 242 -2.47 -22.15 -8.12
N PRO A 243 -3.60 -22.04 -8.88
CA PRO A 243 -3.91 -23.09 -9.84
C PRO A 243 -2.72 -23.29 -10.77
N ALA A 244 -2.32 -24.55 -10.96
CA ALA A 244 -1.29 -24.88 -11.95
C ALA A 244 -1.77 -24.39 -13.32
N ALA A 245 -0.90 -23.62 -14.00
CA ALA A 245 -1.16 -23.08 -15.33
C ALA A 245 -1.16 -24.20 -16.40
#